data_cd6f44d179157d382e7ed8cc6ecf6b53
#
_entry.id   cd6f44d179157d382e7ed8cc6ecf6b53
#
_cell.length_a   1.000
_cell.length_b   1.000
_cell.length_c   1.000
_cell.angle_alpha   90.00
_cell.angle_beta   90.00
_cell.angle_gamma   90.00
#
_symmetry.space_group_name_H-M   'P 1'
#
loop_
_entity.id
_entity.type
_entity.pdbx_description
1 polymer ?
#
loop_
_entity_poly.entity_id
_entity_poly.type
_entity_poly.pdbx_seq_one_letter_code
_entity_poly.pdbx_strand_id
1 'polypeptide(L)'
;MQMFERYNAEWPDDADALKIEFHIIQQGGKYISGGKEVGLGLFHHYREATKLLWPDEYLNRWTDLILSEIINNTITVVTGPKDCGKTRTISKFALVDYWAFPETTLILISSTTLVAIETRVWGDIKMLFRSARLKHPWLSGNVLDSKKAISTDDLEDESDVRDMRKGLICVACKTSTGEFQSIAPYVGIKQKRRRHLGNEMQFMGPGMLESIGNMNSGDYKGIFDGNPIGQNDPLDKLAEPECGWESMPEPTKTTVWKNRRFLNSRTICLYGPDSPNFDKETKDKFSGMLNQDSIERVIAGYGKDSHQYYSQALGVRKSGLNAKRVISFQLCKQNKALEDVIWDGSPRVKIFGLDAAYGGAGGDRCVGGYGEFGRDVQGATILKYWKPVIVPIVVNIPKLPEDQIAEWVRNFCQSNGIPPENMFYDSTGRGSLGPSLARIWSANINPVEFGGSPSDRPVTMDHYIMDRNGQRRLKTCKEHYSKFVSELWWSTRYAIVAGQVRGLIEEVIDDGCMREWSEVAGNKIEIEPKMKMKERTGQSPDLYDWAAIVLEGARRRGFQIKKMVNLEEDSSNHEWITDLISKSRKLRESHELNYAA
;
A
#
# COMPACT_ATOMS: atom_id res chain seq x y z
N MET A 1 -43.04 -6.94 -22.21
CA MET A 1 -44.36 -6.78 -21.61
C MET A 1 -44.29 -6.72 -20.09
N GLN A 2 -43.78 -7.70 -19.33
CA GLN A 2 -43.70 -7.62 -17.85
C GLN A 2 -42.88 -6.43 -17.28
N MET A 3 -42.03 -5.81 -18.04
CA MET A 3 -41.19 -4.69 -17.62
C MET A 3 -41.92 -3.35 -17.67
N PHE A 4 -42.81 -3.15 -18.64
CA PHE A 4 -43.66 -1.94 -18.75
C PHE A 4 -44.74 -1.88 -17.67
N GLU A 5 -45.28 -3.02 -17.24
CA GLU A 5 -46.22 -3.07 -16.12
C GLU A 5 -45.62 -2.60 -14.78
N ARG A 6 -44.29 -2.68 -14.63
CA ARG A 6 -43.59 -2.20 -13.40
C ARG A 6 -43.42 -0.68 -13.34
N TYR A 7 -43.36 0.00 -14.50
CA TYR A 7 -42.95 1.42 -14.55
C TYR A 7 -44.07 2.38 -14.87
N ASN A 8 -45.28 1.86 -15.09
CA ASN A 8 -46.51 2.63 -15.21
C ASN A 8 -46.81 3.37 -16.54
N ALA A 9 -48.08 3.75 -16.71
CA ALA A 9 -48.76 4.24 -17.88
C ALA A 9 -48.31 5.64 -18.42
N GLU A 10 -47.26 6.25 -17.90
CA GLU A 10 -46.75 7.53 -18.36
C GLU A 10 -45.71 7.42 -19.50
N TRP A 11 -45.27 6.20 -19.84
CA TRP A 11 -44.34 6.00 -20.93
C TRP A 11 -45.10 5.56 -22.19
N PRO A 12 -44.70 6.05 -23.37
CA PRO A 12 -45.26 5.55 -24.62
C PRO A 12 -45.05 4.03 -24.76
N ASP A 13 -45.99 3.33 -25.41
CA ASP A 13 -45.92 1.89 -25.59
C ASP A 13 -44.70 1.42 -26.38
N ASP A 14 -44.09 2.30 -27.18
CA ASP A 14 -42.87 2.10 -27.96
C ASP A 14 -41.60 2.66 -27.31
N ALA A 15 -41.66 3.10 -26.05
CA ALA A 15 -40.52 3.65 -25.37
C ALA A 15 -39.41 2.61 -25.19
N ASP A 16 -38.17 2.99 -25.49
CA ASP A 16 -36.99 2.18 -25.30
C ASP A 16 -36.75 1.95 -23.78
N ALA A 17 -36.84 0.69 -23.35
CA ALA A 17 -36.66 0.32 -21.95
C ALA A 17 -35.34 0.81 -21.35
N LEU A 18 -34.27 0.86 -22.10
CA LEU A 18 -32.97 1.35 -21.63
C LEU A 18 -33.00 2.89 -21.40
N LYS A 19 -33.72 3.65 -22.23
CA LYS A 19 -33.90 5.08 -22.01
C LYS A 19 -34.70 5.35 -20.73
N ILE A 20 -35.70 4.53 -20.45
CA ILE A 20 -36.46 4.59 -19.18
C ILE A 20 -35.52 4.36 -18.00
N GLU A 21 -34.70 3.30 -18.03
CA GLU A 21 -33.76 3.02 -16.96
C GLU A 21 -32.78 4.18 -16.74
N PHE A 22 -32.22 4.75 -17.81
CA PHE A 22 -31.33 5.90 -17.69
C PHE A 22 -32.02 7.13 -17.10
N HIS A 23 -33.26 7.40 -17.54
CA HIS A 23 -34.05 8.49 -16.95
C HIS A 23 -34.25 8.30 -15.45
N ILE A 24 -34.63 7.10 -15.00
CA ILE A 24 -34.85 6.81 -13.58
C ILE A 24 -33.51 6.91 -12.80
N ILE A 25 -32.39 6.45 -13.38
CA ILE A 25 -31.06 6.65 -12.81
C ILE A 25 -30.74 8.14 -12.61
N GLN A 26 -31.08 8.98 -13.60
CA GLN A 26 -30.90 10.44 -13.54
C GLN A 26 -31.72 11.09 -12.42
N GLN A 27 -32.89 10.51 -12.08
CA GLN A 27 -33.76 10.94 -10.98
C GLN A 27 -33.39 10.27 -9.62
N GLY A 28 -32.22 9.67 -9.50
CA GLY A 28 -31.76 9.05 -8.25
C GLY A 28 -32.38 7.69 -7.93
N GLY A 29 -32.85 6.97 -8.93
CA GLY A 29 -33.50 5.66 -8.79
C GLY A 29 -34.96 5.73 -8.40
N LYS A 30 -35.59 6.90 -8.58
CA LYS A 30 -36.98 7.20 -8.26
C LYS A 30 -37.63 7.99 -9.38
N TYR A 31 -38.94 7.91 -9.50
CA TYR A 31 -39.73 8.71 -10.43
C TYR A 31 -41.14 8.95 -9.86
N ILE A 32 -41.86 9.92 -10.42
CA ILE A 32 -43.24 10.23 -10.02
C ILE A 32 -44.20 9.50 -10.95
N SER A 33 -45.12 8.75 -10.39
CA SER A 33 -46.17 8.08 -11.12
C SER A 33 -47.50 8.22 -10.36
N GLY A 34 -48.54 8.72 -11.06
CA GLY A 34 -49.86 8.96 -10.41
C GLY A 34 -49.78 9.86 -9.18
N GLY A 35 -48.84 10.83 -9.15
CA GLY A 35 -48.62 11.73 -8.01
C GLY A 35 -47.92 11.12 -6.80
N LYS A 36 -47.41 9.89 -6.91
CA LYS A 36 -46.63 9.20 -5.87
C LYS A 36 -45.20 8.96 -6.32
N GLU A 37 -44.25 9.12 -5.40
CA GLU A 37 -42.86 8.72 -5.63
C GLU A 37 -42.77 7.19 -5.65
N VAL A 38 -42.23 6.65 -6.73
CA VAL A 38 -42.00 5.22 -6.95
C VAL A 38 -40.58 4.98 -7.45
N GLY A 39 -40.13 3.75 -7.44
CA GLY A 39 -38.80 3.34 -7.88
C GLY A 39 -38.21 2.30 -6.93
N LEU A 40 -37.26 1.54 -7.42
CA LEU A 40 -36.64 0.44 -6.67
C LEU A 40 -35.23 0.77 -6.19
N GLY A 41 -34.82 2.04 -6.33
CA GLY A 41 -33.50 2.54 -5.96
C GLY A 41 -32.46 2.36 -7.07
N LEU A 42 -31.36 3.12 -6.96
CA LEU A 42 -30.30 3.17 -7.98
C LEU A 42 -29.73 1.79 -8.33
N PHE A 43 -29.48 0.96 -7.33
CA PHE A 43 -28.92 -0.40 -7.55
C PHE A 43 -29.77 -1.20 -8.54
N HIS A 44 -31.09 -1.22 -8.33
CA HIS A 44 -31.98 -1.97 -9.21
C HIS A 44 -31.90 -1.46 -10.65
N HIS A 45 -31.96 -0.15 -10.85
CA HIS A 45 -32.00 0.45 -12.19
C HIS A 45 -30.65 0.34 -12.91
N TYR A 46 -29.51 0.48 -12.23
CA TYR A 46 -28.20 0.17 -12.81
C TYR A 46 -28.08 -1.31 -13.23
N ARG A 47 -28.62 -2.22 -12.41
CA ARG A 47 -28.61 -3.65 -12.69
C ARG A 47 -29.50 -4.00 -13.91
N GLU A 48 -30.68 -3.43 -14.01
CA GLU A 48 -31.59 -3.61 -15.15
C GLU A 48 -31.01 -2.99 -16.43
N ALA A 49 -30.46 -1.79 -16.39
CA ALA A 49 -29.74 -1.20 -17.51
C ALA A 49 -28.58 -2.09 -17.99
N THR A 50 -27.82 -2.69 -17.06
CA THR A 50 -26.75 -3.66 -17.37
C THR A 50 -27.30 -4.88 -18.13
N LYS A 51 -28.43 -5.44 -17.72
CA LYS A 51 -29.07 -6.58 -18.39
C LYS A 51 -29.56 -6.23 -19.80
N LEU A 52 -30.11 -5.04 -19.97
CA LEU A 52 -30.57 -4.57 -21.27
C LEU A 52 -29.42 -4.38 -22.26
N LEU A 53 -28.31 -3.79 -21.79
CA LEU A 53 -27.12 -3.58 -22.60
C LEU A 53 -26.44 -4.90 -22.98
N TRP A 54 -26.29 -5.79 -22.01
CA TRP A 54 -25.54 -7.05 -22.16
C TRP A 54 -26.33 -8.26 -21.62
N PRO A 55 -27.43 -8.67 -22.29
CA PRO A 55 -28.30 -9.75 -21.80
C PRO A 55 -27.60 -11.11 -21.71
N ASP A 56 -26.53 -11.31 -22.51
CA ASP A 56 -25.75 -12.54 -22.51
C ASP A 56 -24.69 -12.60 -21.40
N GLU A 57 -24.50 -11.49 -20.67
CA GLU A 57 -23.57 -11.40 -19.56
C GLU A 57 -24.22 -11.83 -18.24
N TYR A 58 -23.58 -12.76 -17.57
CA TYR A 58 -24.09 -13.24 -16.30
C TYR A 58 -23.93 -12.18 -15.19
N LEU A 59 -25.00 -11.99 -14.42
CA LEU A 59 -24.99 -11.30 -13.14
C LEU A 59 -25.03 -12.35 -12.02
N ASN A 60 -24.23 -12.17 -11.01
CA ASN A 60 -24.10 -13.08 -9.88
C ASN A 60 -23.94 -12.27 -8.57
N ARG A 61 -23.93 -12.96 -7.44
CA ARG A 61 -23.85 -12.31 -6.12
C ARG A 61 -22.62 -11.42 -5.93
N TRP A 62 -21.47 -11.74 -6.54
CA TRP A 62 -20.28 -10.89 -6.45
C TRP A 62 -20.42 -9.62 -7.29
N THR A 63 -20.93 -9.75 -8.53
CA THR A 63 -21.18 -8.58 -9.37
C THR A 63 -22.24 -7.66 -8.77
N ASP A 64 -23.29 -8.23 -8.18
CA ASP A 64 -24.35 -7.47 -7.49
C ASP A 64 -23.80 -6.76 -6.24
N LEU A 65 -22.95 -7.42 -5.46
CA LEU A 65 -22.31 -6.81 -4.29
C LEU A 65 -21.39 -5.65 -4.70
N ILE A 66 -20.54 -5.84 -5.71
CA ILE A 66 -19.65 -4.79 -6.21
C ILE A 66 -20.48 -3.58 -6.69
N LEU A 67 -21.51 -3.80 -7.49
CA LEU A 67 -22.37 -2.75 -8.01
C LEU A 67 -23.08 -2.00 -6.86
N SER A 68 -23.61 -2.71 -5.90
CA SER A 68 -24.28 -2.12 -4.73
C SER A 68 -23.34 -1.23 -3.93
N GLU A 69 -22.14 -1.69 -3.63
CA GLU A 69 -21.15 -0.89 -2.87
C GLU A 69 -20.66 0.33 -3.66
N ILE A 70 -20.47 0.21 -4.99
CA ILE A 70 -20.11 1.36 -5.85
C ILE A 70 -21.21 2.42 -5.81
N ILE A 71 -22.46 2.04 -5.88
CA ILE A 71 -23.59 2.98 -5.89
C ILE A 71 -23.71 3.69 -4.54
N ASN A 72 -23.54 2.98 -3.43
CA ASN A 72 -23.81 3.50 -2.09
C ASN A 72 -22.64 4.27 -1.47
N ASN A 73 -21.41 4.14 -1.99
CA ASN A 73 -20.23 4.77 -1.40
C ASN A 73 -19.55 5.76 -2.34
N THR A 74 -18.79 6.69 -1.76
CA THR A 74 -17.94 7.62 -2.51
C THR A 74 -16.68 6.92 -3.02
N ILE A 75 -16.10 6.04 -2.21
CA ILE A 75 -14.92 5.25 -2.57
C ILE A 75 -15.20 3.78 -2.29
N THR A 76 -15.02 2.95 -3.31
CA THR A 76 -15.16 1.50 -3.21
C THR A 76 -13.85 0.82 -3.62
N VAL A 77 -13.32 0.00 -2.74
CA VAL A 77 -12.15 -0.83 -3.00
C VAL A 77 -12.60 -2.27 -3.16
N VAL A 78 -12.16 -2.93 -4.22
CA VAL A 78 -12.53 -4.32 -4.49
C VAL A 78 -11.27 -5.18 -4.48
N THR A 79 -11.03 -5.87 -3.40
CA THR A 79 -9.99 -6.90 -3.31
C THR A 79 -10.59 -8.29 -3.54
N GLY A 80 -9.76 -9.21 -4.03
CA GLY A 80 -10.25 -10.57 -4.27
C GLY A 80 -9.25 -11.40 -5.06
N PRO A 81 -9.58 -12.67 -5.31
CA PRO A 81 -8.72 -13.56 -6.07
C PRO A 81 -8.59 -13.14 -7.53
N LYS A 82 -7.74 -13.84 -8.26
CA LYS A 82 -7.70 -13.75 -9.71
C LYS A 82 -9.03 -14.28 -10.28
N ASP A 83 -9.41 -13.79 -11.46
CA ASP A 83 -10.60 -14.25 -12.18
C ASP A 83 -11.91 -14.19 -11.36
N CYS A 84 -12.15 -13.12 -10.61
CA CYS A 84 -13.38 -12.93 -9.83
C CYS A 84 -14.33 -11.87 -10.42
N GLY A 85 -14.08 -11.40 -11.65
CA GLY A 85 -14.99 -10.51 -12.38
C GLY A 85 -14.94 -9.03 -11.97
N LYS A 86 -13.96 -8.60 -11.14
CA LYS A 86 -13.81 -7.20 -10.66
C LYS A 86 -13.82 -6.21 -11.83
N THR A 87 -12.80 -6.27 -12.66
CA THR A 87 -12.58 -5.32 -13.76
C THR A 87 -13.76 -5.27 -14.72
N ARG A 88 -14.35 -6.43 -15.06
CA ARG A 88 -15.51 -6.53 -15.94
C ARG A 88 -16.74 -5.82 -15.37
N THR A 89 -17.02 -6.02 -14.07
CA THR A 89 -18.14 -5.38 -13.37
C THR A 89 -17.96 -3.86 -13.27
N ILE A 90 -16.75 -3.42 -12.94
CA ILE A 90 -16.41 -2.00 -12.87
C ILE A 90 -16.53 -1.33 -14.25
N SER A 91 -16.10 -2.01 -15.32
CA SER A 91 -16.23 -1.51 -16.70
C SER A 91 -17.69 -1.36 -17.12
N LYS A 92 -18.56 -2.31 -16.76
CA LYS A 92 -20.00 -2.20 -17.01
C LYS A 92 -20.62 -1.01 -16.25
N PHE A 93 -20.33 -0.88 -14.96
CA PHE A 93 -20.78 0.28 -14.20
C PHE A 93 -20.34 1.59 -14.86
N ALA A 94 -19.07 1.70 -15.25
CA ALA A 94 -18.52 2.90 -15.88
C ALA A 94 -19.30 3.29 -17.14
N LEU A 95 -19.59 2.34 -18.01
CA LEU A 95 -20.33 2.59 -19.26
C LEU A 95 -21.81 2.94 -19.02
N VAL A 96 -22.48 2.25 -18.07
CA VAL A 96 -23.86 2.59 -17.68
C VAL A 96 -23.92 4.00 -17.10
N ASP A 97 -23.00 4.35 -16.19
CA ASP A 97 -22.95 5.67 -15.56
C ASP A 97 -22.64 6.78 -16.58
N TYR A 98 -21.75 6.51 -17.54
CA TYR A 98 -21.45 7.42 -18.63
C TYR A 98 -22.67 7.67 -19.52
N TRP A 99 -23.36 6.64 -19.97
CA TRP A 99 -24.51 6.78 -20.84
C TRP A 99 -25.76 7.35 -20.16
N ALA A 100 -25.88 7.13 -18.85
CA ALA A 100 -26.93 7.78 -18.08
C ALA A 100 -26.70 9.31 -17.95
N PHE A 101 -25.43 9.76 -17.95
CA PHE A 101 -25.06 11.18 -17.79
C PHE A 101 -23.97 11.62 -18.78
N PRO A 102 -24.17 11.47 -20.10
CA PRO A 102 -23.10 11.65 -21.08
C PRO A 102 -22.53 13.07 -21.13
N GLU A 103 -23.36 14.11 -20.83
CA GLU A 103 -22.98 15.52 -20.91
C GLU A 103 -22.19 16.02 -19.69
N THR A 104 -22.15 15.26 -18.61
CA THR A 104 -21.56 15.73 -17.36
C THR A 104 -20.50 14.80 -16.76
N THR A 105 -20.38 13.57 -17.27
CA THR A 105 -19.51 12.56 -16.70
C THR A 105 -18.15 12.53 -17.40
N LEU A 106 -17.08 12.60 -16.60
CA LEU A 106 -15.73 12.26 -16.99
C LEU A 106 -15.24 11.04 -16.20
N ILE A 107 -14.85 10.00 -16.92
CA ILE A 107 -14.30 8.78 -16.35
C ILE A 107 -12.80 8.74 -16.61
N LEU A 108 -12.02 8.59 -15.56
CA LEU A 108 -10.58 8.40 -15.58
C LEU A 108 -10.28 6.94 -15.26
N ILE A 109 -9.61 6.24 -16.17
CA ILE A 109 -9.15 4.87 -15.92
C ILE A 109 -7.64 4.90 -15.76
N SER A 110 -7.18 4.45 -14.62
CA SER A 110 -5.78 4.45 -14.23
C SER A 110 -5.22 3.05 -14.08
N SER A 111 -3.99 2.84 -14.54
CA SER A 111 -3.16 1.69 -14.23
C SER A 111 -1.69 2.11 -14.31
N THR A 112 -0.75 1.19 -14.10
CA THR A 112 0.69 1.48 -14.07
C THR A 112 1.24 2.05 -15.37
N THR A 113 0.79 1.50 -16.50
CA THR A 113 1.20 1.92 -17.86
C THR A 113 0.02 1.88 -18.82
N LEU A 114 0.12 2.62 -19.94
CA LEU A 114 -0.89 2.54 -21.00
C LEU A 114 -1.00 1.13 -21.60
N VAL A 115 0.10 0.40 -21.70
CA VAL A 115 0.11 -1.00 -22.14
C VAL A 115 -0.66 -1.90 -21.17
N ALA A 116 -0.48 -1.69 -19.86
CA ALA A 116 -1.25 -2.43 -18.85
C ALA A 116 -2.76 -2.13 -18.94
N ILE A 117 -3.13 -0.88 -19.19
CA ILE A 117 -4.53 -0.50 -19.44
C ILE A 117 -5.06 -1.20 -20.69
N GLU A 118 -4.30 -1.16 -21.77
CA GLU A 118 -4.70 -1.75 -23.06
C GLU A 118 -4.97 -3.25 -22.97
N THR A 119 -4.11 -3.97 -22.26
CA THR A 119 -4.21 -5.43 -22.15
C THR A 119 -5.24 -5.90 -21.13
N ARG A 120 -5.57 -5.09 -20.11
CA ARG A 120 -6.40 -5.53 -18.98
C ARG A 120 -7.81 -4.93 -18.97
N VAL A 121 -7.96 -3.66 -19.33
CA VAL A 121 -9.22 -2.91 -19.16
C VAL A 121 -9.78 -2.40 -20.47
N TRP A 122 -8.93 -1.81 -21.31
CA TRP A 122 -9.37 -1.14 -22.54
C TRP A 122 -10.01 -2.10 -23.53
N GLY A 123 -9.50 -3.33 -23.64
CA GLY A 123 -10.09 -4.37 -24.48
C GLY A 123 -11.52 -4.70 -24.09
N ASP A 124 -11.77 -4.87 -22.79
CA ASP A 124 -13.10 -5.12 -22.22
C ASP A 124 -14.05 -3.94 -22.45
N ILE A 125 -13.60 -2.73 -22.17
CA ILE A 125 -14.42 -1.53 -22.38
C ILE A 125 -14.81 -1.38 -23.84
N LYS A 126 -13.87 -1.53 -24.78
CA LYS A 126 -14.18 -1.46 -26.23
C LYS A 126 -15.20 -2.51 -26.64
N MET A 127 -15.02 -3.74 -26.18
CA MET A 127 -15.94 -4.84 -26.52
C MET A 127 -17.34 -4.57 -25.97
N LEU A 128 -17.45 -4.19 -24.71
CA LEU A 128 -18.73 -3.83 -24.07
C LEU A 128 -19.38 -2.63 -24.76
N PHE A 129 -18.61 -1.58 -25.06
CA PHE A 129 -19.09 -0.40 -25.73
C PHE A 129 -19.65 -0.73 -27.13
N ARG A 130 -18.89 -1.46 -27.94
CA ARG A 130 -19.29 -1.84 -29.29
C ARG A 130 -20.52 -2.75 -29.30
N SER A 131 -20.56 -3.76 -28.42
CA SER A 131 -21.70 -4.67 -28.32
C SER A 131 -22.99 -3.97 -27.91
N ALA A 132 -22.91 -3.01 -26.98
CA ALA A 132 -24.05 -2.17 -26.58
C ALA A 132 -24.54 -1.28 -27.74
N ARG A 133 -23.64 -0.62 -28.47
CA ARG A 133 -24.01 0.24 -29.60
C ARG A 133 -24.58 -0.52 -30.81
N LEU A 134 -24.23 -1.76 -30.99
CA LEU A 134 -24.87 -2.62 -32.01
C LEU A 134 -26.36 -2.83 -31.71
N LYS A 135 -26.73 -2.95 -30.43
CA LYS A 135 -28.13 -3.13 -29.99
C LYS A 135 -28.86 -1.78 -29.84
N HIS A 136 -28.15 -0.76 -29.39
CA HIS A 136 -28.68 0.58 -29.11
C HIS A 136 -27.83 1.66 -29.83
N PRO A 137 -28.03 1.88 -31.15
CA PRO A 137 -27.20 2.81 -31.94
C PRO A 137 -27.24 4.27 -31.49
N TRP A 138 -28.24 4.64 -30.72
CA TRP A 138 -28.41 6.00 -30.17
C TRP A 138 -27.49 6.30 -28.98
N LEU A 139 -26.79 5.32 -28.42
CA LEU A 139 -25.83 5.53 -27.34
C LEU A 139 -24.68 6.43 -27.81
N SER A 140 -24.40 7.47 -27.02
CA SER A 140 -23.40 8.49 -27.33
C SER A 140 -21.95 7.98 -27.20
N GLY A 141 -21.04 8.68 -27.85
CA GLY A 141 -19.61 8.51 -27.74
C GLY A 141 -18.95 7.86 -28.94
N ASN A 142 -17.71 8.27 -29.20
CA ASN A 142 -16.84 7.75 -30.25
C ASN A 142 -15.55 7.17 -29.63
N VAL A 143 -15.16 5.98 -30.09
CA VAL A 143 -13.94 5.32 -29.61
C VAL A 143 -12.73 5.87 -30.34
N LEU A 144 -11.82 6.50 -29.60
CA LEU A 144 -10.51 6.97 -30.06
C LEU A 144 -9.43 5.95 -29.62
N ASP A 145 -9.26 4.89 -30.42
CA ASP A 145 -8.43 3.73 -30.01
C ASP A 145 -6.95 4.08 -29.83
N SER A 146 -6.40 4.96 -30.66
CA SER A 146 -5.02 5.45 -30.55
C SER A 146 -4.76 6.16 -29.21
N LYS A 147 -5.77 6.86 -28.68
CA LYS A 147 -5.71 7.65 -27.43
C LYS A 147 -6.23 6.88 -26.21
N LYS A 148 -6.79 5.69 -26.40
CA LYS A 148 -7.48 4.93 -25.34
C LYS A 148 -8.54 5.77 -24.62
N ALA A 149 -9.42 6.39 -25.43
CA ALA A 149 -10.46 7.28 -24.94
C ALA A 149 -11.82 7.00 -25.65
N ILE A 150 -12.90 7.43 -24.99
CA ILE A 150 -14.25 7.53 -25.59
C ILE A 150 -14.66 8.98 -25.42
N SER A 151 -14.86 9.68 -26.52
CA SER A 151 -15.28 11.10 -26.51
C SER A 151 -16.75 11.23 -26.85
N THR A 152 -17.46 12.12 -26.13
CA THR A 152 -18.80 12.60 -26.46
C THR A 152 -18.73 13.81 -27.37
N ASP A 153 -17.63 14.55 -27.33
CA ASP A 153 -17.41 15.75 -28.12
C ASP A 153 -16.97 15.37 -29.53
N ASP A 154 -17.47 16.07 -30.53
CA ASP A 154 -16.91 16.07 -31.87
C ASP A 154 -15.58 16.81 -31.81
N LEU A 155 -14.52 16.07 -31.51
CA LEU A 155 -13.15 16.60 -31.50
C LEU A 155 -12.73 16.79 -32.95
N GLU A 156 -12.62 18.03 -33.40
CA GLU A 156 -12.12 18.38 -34.74
C GLU A 156 -10.64 18.00 -34.92
N ASP A 157 -9.90 17.87 -33.81
CA ASP A 157 -8.51 17.45 -33.79
C ASP A 157 -8.26 16.38 -32.73
N GLU A 158 -7.75 15.21 -33.13
CA GLU A 158 -7.37 14.11 -32.21
C GLU A 158 -6.25 14.50 -31.22
N SER A 159 -5.64 15.68 -31.36
CA SER A 159 -4.53 16.12 -30.53
C SER A 159 -4.90 16.43 -29.09
N ASP A 160 -6.17 16.78 -28.77
CA ASP A 160 -6.56 17.39 -27.50
C ASP A 160 -7.43 16.51 -26.58
N VAL A 161 -7.15 15.20 -26.51
CA VAL A 161 -7.80 14.32 -25.52
C VAL A 161 -7.55 14.80 -24.08
N ARG A 162 -6.50 15.58 -23.84
CA ARG A 162 -6.20 16.17 -22.52
C ARG A 162 -7.21 17.24 -22.10
N ASP A 163 -7.87 17.87 -23.07
CA ASP A 163 -8.89 18.88 -22.83
C ASP A 163 -10.32 18.32 -22.76
N MET A 164 -10.44 16.97 -22.89
CA MET A 164 -11.74 16.32 -22.75
C MET A 164 -12.35 16.62 -21.39
N ARG A 165 -13.57 17.13 -21.40
CA ARG A 165 -14.35 17.43 -20.21
C ARG A 165 -15.40 16.38 -19.89
N LYS A 166 -15.73 15.53 -20.83
CA LYS A 166 -16.73 14.46 -20.74
C LYS A 166 -16.30 13.26 -21.57
N GLY A 167 -16.73 12.07 -21.17
CA GLY A 167 -16.34 10.82 -21.78
C GLY A 167 -15.44 9.97 -20.88
N LEU A 168 -14.54 9.18 -21.48
CA LEU A 168 -13.65 8.26 -20.79
C LEU A 168 -12.22 8.42 -21.30
N ILE A 169 -11.27 8.58 -20.39
CA ILE A 169 -9.84 8.72 -20.69
C ILE A 169 -9.02 7.71 -19.88
N CYS A 170 -8.06 7.08 -20.54
CA CYS A 170 -7.08 6.22 -19.88
C CYS A 170 -5.82 7.01 -19.52
N VAL A 171 -5.36 6.87 -18.27
CA VAL A 171 -4.24 7.61 -17.68
C VAL A 171 -3.25 6.65 -17.03
N ALA A 172 -1.98 6.72 -17.42
CA ALA A 172 -0.93 5.93 -16.78
C ALA A 172 -0.44 6.59 -15.48
N CYS A 173 -0.46 5.84 -14.38
CA CYS A 173 0.12 6.24 -13.11
C CYS A 173 1.51 5.61 -12.94
N LYS A 174 2.56 6.31 -13.35
CA LYS A 174 3.93 5.78 -13.32
C LYS A 174 4.44 5.59 -11.89
N THR A 175 5.07 4.45 -11.63
CA THR A 175 5.68 4.11 -10.33
C THR A 175 7.06 4.74 -10.12
N SER A 176 7.79 5.05 -11.21
CA SER A 176 9.19 5.46 -11.20
C SER A 176 9.45 6.96 -11.08
N THR A 177 8.40 7.78 -11.00
CA THR A 177 8.50 9.23 -10.89
C THR A 177 8.13 9.68 -9.49
N GLY A 178 8.84 10.70 -8.96
CA GLY A 178 8.54 11.26 -7.64
C GLY A 178 7.06 11.64 -7.47
N GLU A 179 6.58 11.73 -6.24
CA GLU A 179 5.15 11.91 -5.89
C GLU A 179 4.43 12.95 -6.76
N PHE A 180 5.04 14.12 -6.98
CA PHE A 180 4.47 15.19 -7.80
C PHE A 180 4.28 14.84 -9.29
N GLN A 181 5.15 14.02 -9.88
CA GLN A 181 5.03 13.64 -11.30
C GLN A 181 3.98 12.54 -11.50
N SER A 182 3.73 11.71 -10.49
CA SER A 182 2.71 10.66 -10.57
C SER A 182 1.28 11.22 -10.46
N ILE A 183 1.07 12.37 -9.82
CA ILE A 183 -0.24 13.03 -9.68
C ILE A 183 -0.53 14.05 -10.79
N ALA A 184 0.49 14.50 -11.53
CA ALA A 184 0.31 15.55 -12.56
C ALA A 184 -0.87 15.32 -13.52
N PRO A 185 -1.13 14.07 -13.99
CA PRO A 185 -2.29 13.81 -14.87
C PRO A 185 -3.65 14.03 -14.22
N TYR A 186 -3.74 14.10 -12.89
CA TYR A 186 -4.97 14.23 -12.13
C TYR A 186 -5.21 15.65 -11.61
N VAL A 187 -4.23 16.53 -11.76
CA VAL A 187 -4.31 17.92 -11.29
C VAL A 187 -5.15 18.75 -12.26
N GLY A 188 -6.04 19.58 -11.71
CA GLY A 188 -6.83 20.51 -12.51
C GLY A 188 -8.10 19.93 -13.14
N ILE A 189 -8.43 18.68 -12.88
CA ILE A 189 -9.68 18.07 -13.35
C ILE A 189 -10.85 18.64 -12.54
N LYS A 190 -11.67 19.50 -13.18
CA LYS A 190 -12.78 20.25 -12.56
C LYS A 190 -14.17 19.83 -13.04
N GLN A 191 -14.30 18.63 -13.64
CA GLN A 191 -15.60 18.20 -14.14
C GLN A 191 -16.60 17.99 -13.00
N LYS A 192 -17.88 18.30 -13.26
CA LYS A 192 -18.95 18.23 -12.25
C LYS A 192 -19.11 16.80 -11.72
N ARG A 193 -19.11 15.81 -12.62
CA ARG A 193 -19.31 14.40 -12.33
C ARG A 193 -18.05 13.62 -12.69
N ARG A 194 -17.33 13.11 -11.70
CA ARG A 194 -16.04 12.43 -11.88
C ARG A 194 -16.11 10.99 -11.41
N ARG A 195 -15.59 10.09 -12.23
CA ARG A 195 -15.43 8.67 -11.92
C ARG A 195 -13.96 8.29 -12.09
N HIS A 196 -13.32 7.86 -11.03
CA HIS A 196 -11.92 7.48 -11.04
C HIS A 196 -11.80 5.99 -10.81
N LEU A 197 -11.39 5.25 -11.83
CA LEU A 197 -11.23 3.82 -11.81
C LEU A 197 -9.73 3.50 -11.76
N GLY A 198 -9.28 2.80 -10.73
CA GLY A 198 -7.90 2.34 -10.59
C GLY A 198 -7.81 0.83 -10.68
N ASN A 199 -7.25 0.32 -11.78
CA ASN A 199 -7.10 -1.13 -11.99
C ASN A 199 -5.72 -1.61 -11.58
N GLU A 200 -5.66 -2.69 -10.80
CA GLU A 200 -4.43 -3.26 -10.23
C GLU A 200 -3.66 -2.24 -9.37
N MET A 201 -4.39 -1.58 -8.45
CA MET A 201 -3.87 -0.48 -7.64
C MET A 201 -2.65 -0.86 -6.79
N GLN A 202 -2.47 -2.14 -6.44
CA GLN A 202 -1.29 -2.61 -5.70
C GLN A 202 0.04 -2.38 -6.43
N PHE A 203 0.00 -2.18 -7.75
CA PHE A 203 1.20 -1.90 -8.56
C PHE A 203 1.38 -0.41 -8.89
N MET A 204 0.45 0.46 -8.46
CA MET A 204 0.54 1.89 -8.72
C MET A 204 1.50 2.58 -7.75
N GLY A 205 1.95 3.78 -8.12
CA GLY A 205 2.76 4.61 -7.23
C GLY A 205 1.93 5.25 -6.10
N PRO A 206 2.57 5.69 -5.01
CA PRO A 206 1.91 6.28 -3.84
C PRO A 206 1.14 7.56 -4.15
N GLY A 207 1.52 8.32 -5.19
CA GLY A 207 0.78 9.50 -5.67
C GLY A 207 -0.68 9.21 -6.07
N MET A 208 -1.04 7.95 -6.27
CA MET A 208 -2.44 7.56 -6.49
C MET A 208 -3.33 7.94 -5.28
N LEU A 209 -2.87 7.75 -4.05
CA LEU A 209 -3.63 8.12 -2.84
C LEU A 209 -3.85 9.63 -2.73
N GLU A 210 -2.84 10.43 -3.11
CA GLU A 210 -2.97 11.89 -3.16
C GLU A 210 -3.94 12.34 -4.25
N SER A 211 -3.91 11.69 -5.43
CA SER A 211 -4.84 11.99 -6.52
C SER A 211 -6.30 11.79 -6.11
N ILE A 212 -6.58 10.75 -5.31
CA ILE A 212 -7.91 10.51 -4.74
C ILE A 212 -8.31 11.68 -3.83
N GLY A 213 -7.43 12.12 -2.93
CA GLY A 213 -7.68 13.26 -2.04
C GLY A 213 -7.99 14.54 -2.81
N ASN A 214 -7.23 14.83 -3.87
CA ASN A 214 -7.41 16.02 -4.70
C ASN A 214 -8.71 16.00 -5.53
N MET A 215 -9.16 14.84 -5.98
CA MET A 215 -10.38 14.69 -6.78
C MET A 215 -11.65 14.46 -5.96
N ASN A 216 -11.54 14.06 -4.71
CA ASN A 216 -12.67 13.67 -3.84
C ASN A 216 -13.46 14.90 -3.37
N SER A 217 -14.20 15.51 -4.28
CA SER A 217 -15.09 16.66 -4.00
C SER A 217 -16.28 16.64 -4.96
N GLY A 218 -17.42 17.14 -4.54
CA GLY A 218 -18.65 17.18 -5.36
C GLY A 218 -19.16 15.78 -5.71
N ASP A 219 -19.62 15.57 -6.95
CA ASP A 219 -20.07 14.24 -7.43
C ASP A 219 -18.88 13.41 -7.91
N TYR A 220 -18.15 12.85 -6.96
CA TYR A 220 -17.01 11.96 -7.16
C TYR A 220 -17.31 10.54 -6.74
N LYS A 221 -16.87 9.58 -7.55
CA LYS A 221 -16.75 8.15 -7.16
C LYS A 221 -15.38 7.62 -7.54
N GLY A 222 -14.65 7.11 -6.55
CA GLY A 222 -13.42 6.36 -6.71
C GLY A 222 -13.68 4.85 -6.62
N ILE A 223 -13.23 4.09 -7.60
CA ILE A 223 -13.42 2.63 -7.65
C ILE A 223 -12.07 2.01 -7.96
N PHE A 224 -11.52 1.28 -7.00
CA PHE A 224 -10.17 0.75 -7.07
C PHE A 224 -10.18 -0.75 -6.89
N ASP A 225 -9.53 -1.48 -7.80
CA ASP A 225 -9.47 -2.92 -7.70
C ASP A 225 -8.05 -3.45 -7.72
N GLY A 226 -7.89 -4.66 -7.21
CA GLY A 226 -6.63 -5.38 -7.23
C GLY A 226 -6.63 -6.66 -6.42
N ASN A 227 -5.50 -7.33 -6.44
CA ASN A 227 -5.25 -8.51 -5.62
C ASN A 227 -4.43 -8.10 -4.39
N PRO A 228 -4.74 -8.60 -3.19
CA PRO A 228 -4.01 -8.25 -1.96
C PRO A 228 -2.65 -8.98 -1.91
N ILE A 229 -1.68 -8.48 -2.71
CA ILE A 229 -0.35 -9.09 -2.85
C ILE A 229 0.73 -8.44 -2.00
N GLY A 230 0.55 -7.19 -1.61
CA GLY A 230 1.54 -6.43 -0.85
C GLY A 230 1.06 -6.04 0.54
N GLN A 231 1.99 -5.53 1.32
CA GLN A 231 1.70 -4.76 2.53
C GLN A 231 2.26 -3.36 2.31
N ASN A 232 1.50 -2.33 2.71
CA ASN A 232 1.84 -0.91 2.51
C ASN A 232 1.89 -0.43 1.04
N ASP A 233 1.42 -1.22 0.07
CA ASP A 233 1.15 -0.69 -1.25
C ASP A 233 -0.11 0.21 -1.27
N PRO A 234 -0.37 0.97 -2.33
CA PRO A 234 -1.51 1.88 -2.39
C PRO A 234 -2.87 1.19 -2.18
N LEU A 235 -3.04 -0.06 -2.68
CA LEU A 235 -4.27 -0.82 -2.46
C LEU A 235 -4.42 -1.21 -0.99
N ASP A 236 -3.35 -1.71 -0.35
CA ASP A 236 -3.33 -2.12 1.06
C ASP A 236 -3.64 -0.92 1.99
N LYS A 237 -3.03 0.25 1.70
CA LYS A 237 -3.28 1.50 2.44
C LYS A 237 -4.69 2.04 2.27
N LEU A 238 -5.28 1.90 1.08
CA LEU A 238 -6.65 2.34 0.83
C LEU A 238 -7.68 1.37 1.42
N ALA A 239 -7.39 0.07 1.37
CA ALA A 239 -8.26 -0.98 1.89
C ALA A 239 -8.19 -1.14 3.41
N GLU A 240 -7.27 -0.45 4.09
CA GLU A 240 -7.09 -0.58 5.54
C GLU A 240 -8.42 -0.35 6.29
N PRO A 241 -8.86 -1.31 7.12
CA PRO A 241 -10.10 -1.18 7.88
C PRO A 241 -10.00 -0.07 8.95
N GLU A 242 -11.13 0.51 9.33
CA GLU A 242 -11.20 1.57 10.35
C GLU A 242 -10.54 1.15 11.68
N CYS A 243 -10.63 -0.13 12.04
CA CYS A 243 -9.97 -0.69 13.24
C CYS A 243 -8.47 -0.97 13.06
N GLY A 244 -7.91 -0.77 11.86
CA GLY A 244 -6.53 -1.16 11.51
C GLY A 244 -6.40 -2.64 11.15
N TRP A 245 -5.38 -2.97 10.35
CA TRP A 245 -5.12 -4.35 9.92
C TRP A 245 -4.81 -5.31 11.09
N GLU A 246 -4.23 -4.80 12.18
CA GLU A 246 -3.88 -5.61 13.34
C GLU A 246 -5.11 -6.13 14.11
N SER A 247 -6.21 -5.38 14.05
CA SER A 247 -7.45 -5.73 14.74
C SER A 247 -8.45 -6.46 13.84
N MET A 248 -8.16 -6.53 12.52
CA MET A 248 -9.01 -7.19 11.54
C MET A 248 -8.69 -8.69 11.49
N PRO A 249 -9.64 -9.58 11.81
CA PRO A 249 -9.43 -11.01 11.62
C PRO A 249 -9.30 -11.33 10.13
N GLU A 250 -8.50 -12.35 9.80
CA GLU A 250 -8.37 -12.82 8.42
C GLU A 250 -9.75 -13.24 7.88
N PRO A 251 -10.18 -12.68 6.73
CA PRO A 251 -11.48 -13.03 6.16
C PRO A 251 -11.55 -14.51 5.78
N THR A 252 -12.58 -15.18 6.24
CA THR A 252 -12.92 -16.59 5.90
C THR A 252 -14.16 -16.70 5.01
N LYS A 253 -14.73 -15.56 4.62
CA LYS A 253 -15.85 -15.41 3.68
C LYS A 253 -15.77 -14.03 3.03
N THR A 254 -16.54 -13.84 1.96
CA THR A 254 -16.72 -12.53 1.35
C THR A 254 -17.23 -11.53 2.39
N THR A 255 -16.48 -10.45 2.57
CA THR A 255 -16.68 -9.50 3.68
C THR A 255 -16.56 -8.07 3.16
N VAL A 256 -17.29 -7.16 3.80
CA VAL A 256 -17.25 -5.72 3.52
C VAL A 256 -16.97 -4.98 4.81
N TRP A 257 -16.07 -3.97 4.75
CA TRP A 257 -15.76 -3.14 5.90
C TRP A 257 -15.57 -1.67 5.51
N LYS A 258 -15.66 -0.77 6.50
CA LYS A 258 -15.31 0.66 6.35
C LYS A 258 -13.80 0.83 6.35
N ASN A 259 -13.31 1.70 5.50
CA ASN A 259 -11.89 2.02 5.42
C ASN A 259 -11.51 3.12 6.41
N ARG A 260 -10.28 3.06 6.90
CA ARG A 260 -9.69 4.09 7.79
C ARG A 260 -9.47 5.42 7.07
N ARG A 261 -9.11 5.36 5.79
CA ARG A 261 -8.88 6.54 4.95
C ARG A 261 -10.17 6.93 4.24
N PHE A 262 -10.41 8.21 4.14
CA PHE A 262 -11.54 8.83 3.46
C PHE A 262 -12.93 8.47 4.03
N LEU A 263 -13.75 9.50 4.14
CA LEU A 263 -15.15 9.34 4.54
C LEU A 263 -15.94 8.62 3.44
N ASN A 264 -16.93 7.83 3.86
CA ASN A 264 -17.78 7.04 2.97
C ASN A 264 -16.98 6.16 1.99
N SER A 265 -15.94 5.49 2.53
CA SER A 265 -15.06 4.57 1.83
C SER A 265 -15.24 3.16 2.39
N ARG A 266 -15.37 2.17 1.50
CA ARG A 266 -15.53 0.76 1.86
C ARG A 266 -14.67 -0.15 1.03
N THR A 267 -14.25 -1.26 1.63
CA THR A 267 -13.58 -2.36 0.93
C THR A 267 -14.47 -3.59 0.89
N ILE A 268 -14.56 -4.20 -0.27
CA ILE A 268 -15.11 -5.53 -0.50
C ILE A 268 -13.91 -6.47 -0.62
N CYS A 269 -13.86 -7.51 0.20
CA CYS A 269 -12.94 -8.63 0.04
C CYS A 269 -13.75 -9.83 -0.48
N LEU A 270 -13.59 -10.14 -1.75
CA LEU A 270 -14.18 -11.33 -2.35
C LEU A 270 -13.36 -12.55 -1.94
N TYR A 271 -13.97 -13.47 -1.21
CA TYR A 271 -13.28 -14.67 -0.73
C TYR A 271 -13.37 -15.79 -1.76
N GLY A 272 -12.26 -16.31 -2.25
CA GLY A 272 -12.21 -17.26 -3.34
C GLY A 272 -13.12 -18.47 -3.19
N PRO A 273 -13.15 -19.18 -2.03
CA PRO A 273 -14.08 -20.27 -1.79
C PRO A 273 -15.56 -19.90 -1.82
N ASP A 274 -15.90 -18.61 -1.79
CA ASP A 274 -17.27 -18.12 -2.00
C ASP A 274 -17.55 -17.80 -3.47
N SER A 275 -16.74 -18.28 -4.43
CA SER A 275 -17.01 -18.04 -5.84
C SER A 275 -18.41 -18.54 -6.21
N PRO A 276 -19.19 -17.77 -7.00
CA PRO A 276 -20.47 -18.23 -7.51
C PRO A 276 -20.40 -19.55 -8.30
N ASN A 277 -19.24 -19.93 -8.81
CA ASN A 277 -19.01 -21.20 -9.48
C ASN A 277 -19.00 -22.42 -8.53
N PHE A 278 -18.96 -22.20 -7.22
CA PHE A 278 -19.02 -23.28 -6.21
C PHE A 278 -20.43 -23.53 -5.67
N ASP A 279 -21.38 -22.67 -6.01
CA ASP A 279 -22.76 -22.84 -5.61
C ASP A 279 -23.41 -24.01 -6.38
N LYS A 280 -24.25 -24.81 -5.72
CA LYS A 280 -24.89 -26.00 -6.31
C LYS A 280 -25.69 -25.67 -7.58
N GLU A 281 -26.35 -24.50 -7.61
CA GLU A 281 -27.23 -24.08 -8.72
C GLU A 281 -26.47 -23.47 -9.89
N THR A 282 -25.26 -22.96 -9.65
CA THR A 282 -24.45 -22.23 -10.61
C THR A 282 -23.07 -22.81 -10.81
N LYS A 283 -22.88 -24.08 -10.43
CA LYS A 283 -21.60 -24.78 -10.53
C LYS A 283 -21.03 -24.66 -11.95
N ASP A 284 -19.83 -24.10 -12.04
CA ASP A 284 -19.07 -23.88 -13.28
C ASP A 284 -19.82 -23.13 -14.41
N LYS A 285 -20.92 -22.45 -14.05
CA LYS A 285 -21.78 -21.73 -15.02
C LYS A 285 -21.14 -20.43 -15.53
N PHE A 286 -20.30 -19.79 -14.72
CA PHE A 286 -19.69 -18.50 -15.05
C PHE A 286 -18.31 -18.72 -15.67
N SER A 287 -18.28 -18.80 -17.00
CA SER A 287 -17.01 -18.94 -17.74
C SER A 287 -16.04 -17.80 -17.43
N GLY A 288 -14.77 -18.13 -17.21
CA GLY A 288 -13.72 -17.15 -16.89
C GLY A 288 -13.73 -16.66 -15.43
N MET A 289 -14.63 -17.16 -14.57
CA MET A 289 -14.56 -16.93 -13.12
C MET A 289 -13.81 -18.05 -12.39
N LEU A 290 -13.27 -17.70 -11.24
CA LEU A 290 -12.54 -18.62 -10.36
C LEU A 290 -13.33 -19.92 -10.15
N ASN A 291 -12.69 -21.05 -10.45
CA ASN A 291 -13.21 -22.39 -10.26
C ASN A 291 -12.19 -23.27 -9.53
N GLN A 292 -12.55 -24.52 -9.27
CA GLN A 292 -11.70 -25.45 -8.53
C GLN A 292 -10.34 -25.69 -9.21
N ASP A 293 -10.34 -25.86 -10.53
CA ASP A 293 -9.10 -26.08 -11.30
C ASP A 293 -8.14 -24.87 -11.21
N SER A 294 -8.68 -23.66 -11.13
CA SER A 294 -7.89 -22.44 -10.98
C SER A 294 -7.18 -22.41 -9.62
N ILE A 295 -7.88 -22.79 -8.56
CA ILE A 295 -7.31 -22.89 -7.20
C ILE A 295 -6.25 -24.00 -7.15
N GLU A 296 -6.54 -25.17 -7.70
CA GLU A 296 -5.60 -26.30 -7.71
C GLU A 296 -4.32 -25.99 -8.48
N ARG A 297 -4.41 -25.27 -9.59
CA ARG A 297 -3.22 -24.78 -10.33
C ARG A 297 -2.34 -23.85 -9.49
N VAL A 298 -2.94 -22.95 -8.70
CA VAL A 298 -2.19 -22.09 -7.80
C VAL A 298 -1.52 -22.91 -6.69
N ILE A 299 -2.24 -23.88 -6.11
CA ILE A 299 -1.71 -24.78 -5.09
C ILE A 299 -0.55 -25.62 -5.64
N ALA A 300 -0.72 -26.20 -6.82
CA ALA A 300 0.31 -27.02 -7.46
C ALA A 300 1.57 -26.21 -7.80
N GLY A 301 1.41 -24.95 -8.24
CA GLY A 301 2.53 -24.09 -8.62
C GLY A 301 3.27 -23.46 -7.45
N TYR A 302 2.56 -23.15 -6.36
CA TYR A 302 3.11 -22.30 -5.28
C TYR A 302 2.95 -22.88 -3.87
N GLY A 303 2.05 -23.87 -3.67
CA GLY A 303 1.71 -24.42 -2.34
C GLY A 303 0.61 -23.62 -1.62
N LYS A 304 -0.07 -24.31 -0.66
CA LYS A 304 -1.21 -23.74 0.11
C LYS A 304 -0.82 -22.62 1.09
N ASP A 305 0.44 -22.56 1.51
CA ASP A 305 0.93 -21.56 2.47
C ASP A 305 1.64 -20.40 1.76
N SER A 306 1.60 -20.37 0.42
CA SER A 306 2.25 -19.36 -0.38
C SER A 306 1.46 -18.05 -0.40
N HIS A 307 2.17 -16.94 -0.54
CA HIS A 307 1.57 -15.62 -0.75
C HIS A 307 0.63 -15.63 -1.98
N GLN A 308 1.00 -16.35 -3.04
CA GLN A 308 0.20 -16.50 -4.26
C GLN A 308 -1.12 -17.21 -3.98
N TYR A 309 -1.13 -18.23 -3.12
CA TYR A 309 -2.36 -18.90 -2.73
C TYR A 309 -3.32 -17.93 -2.02
N TYR A 310 -2.82 -17.17 -1.02
CA TYR A 310 -3.64 -16.20 -0.30
C TYR A 310 -4.16 -15.09 -1.21
N SER A 311 -3.32 -14.51 -2.06
CA SER A 311 -3.70 -13.37 -2.89
C SER A 311 -4.49 -13.76 -4.13
N GLN A 312 -4.13 -14.87 -4.82
CA GLN A 312 -4.69 -15.23 -6.14
C GLN A 312 -5.81 -16.26 -6.06
N ALA A 313 -5.79 -17.16 -5.06
CA ALA A 313 -6.81 -18.18 -4.87
C ALA A 313 -7.82 -17.81 -3.79
N LEU A 314 -7.38 -17.38 -2.61
CA LEU A 314 -8.28 -16.95 -1.54
C LEU A 314 -8.74 -15.50 -1.69
N GLY A 315 -7.93 -14.63 -2.27
CA GLY A 315 -8.23 -13.20 -2.43
C GLY A 315 -8.14 -12.39 -1.14
N VAL A 316 -7.42 -12.91 -0.14
CA VAL A 316 -7.29 -12.28 1.18
C VAL A 316 -5.86 -11.78 1.43
N ARG A 317 -5.77 -10.71 2.21
CA ARG A 317 -4.52 -10.24 2.77
C ARG A 317 -4.05 -11.20 3.86
N LYS A 318 -2.86 -11.76 3.71
CA LYS A 318 -2.25 -12.58 4.75
C LYS A 318 -1.25 -11.77 5.56
N SER A 319 -1.57 -11.56 6.83
CA SER A 319 -0.64 -10.98 7.78
C SER A 319 0.52 -11.96 8.02
N GLY A 320 1.77 -11.47 8.01
CA GLY A 320 2.94 -12.28 8.35
C GLY A 320 3.58 -13.09 7.22
N LEU A 321 2.96 -13.34 6.07
CA LEU A 321 3.59 -14.03 4.94
C LEU A 321 4.69 -13.21 4.24
N ASN A 322 4.70 -11.90 4.41
CA ASN A 322 5.83 -11.05 4.06
C ASN A 322 6.80 -10.90 5.24
N ALA A 323 7.11 -11.98 5.93
CA ALA A 323 7.99 -12.06 7.10
C ALA A 323 9.44 -11.56 6.85
N LYS A 324 9.73 -11.05 5.66
CA LYS A 324 11.04 -10.47 5.30
C LYS A 324 11.12 -8.96 5.49
N ARG A 325 10.11 -8.32 6.08
CA ARG A 325 10.19 -6.88 6.42
C ARG A 325 11.06 -6.66 7.64
N VAL A 326 11.86 -5.59 7.62
CA VAL A 326 12.73 -5.30 8.77
C VAL A 326 11.91 -4.96 10.00
N ILE A 327 10.84 -4.18 9.87
CA ILE A 327 9.86 -3.93 10.93
C ILE A 327 8.43 -4.04 10.40
N SER A 328 7.47 -4.10 11.32
CA SER A 328 6.04 -3.96 11.03
C SER A 328 5.41 -2.94 11.98
N PHE A 329 4.29 -2.36 11.57
CA PHE A 329 3.54 -1.43 12.42
C PHE A 329 3.09 -2.13 13.71
N GLN A 330 2.62 -3.38 13.61
CA GLN A 330 2.25 -4.21 14.75
C GLN A 330 3.40 -4.37 15.75
N LEU A 331 4.60 -4.71 15.28
CA LEU A 331 5.79 -4.83 16.12
C LEU A 331 6.05 -3.53 16.92
N CYS A 332 5.94 -2.37 16.25
CA CYS A 332 6.13 -1.08 16.88
C CYS A 332 5.06 -0.78 17.93
N LYS A 333 3.79 -1.10 17.63
CA LYS A 333 2.66 -0.86 18.53
C LYS A 333 2.70 -1.77 19.77
N GLN A 334 2.94 -3.07 19.59
CA GLN A 334 3.04 -4.04 20.70
C GLN A 334 4.17 -3.69 21.67
N ASN A 335 5.27 -3.13 21.16
CA ASN A 335 6.41 -2.72 21.96
C ASN A 335 6.37 -1.23 22.36
N LYS A 336 5.21 -0.57 22.24
CA LYS A 336 4.97 0.81 22.71
C LYS A 336 5.86 1.87 22.05
N ALA A 337 6.36 1.61 20.83
CA ALA A 337 7.29 2.52 20.16
C ALA A 337 6.67 3.87 19.78
N LEU A 338 5.31 3.93 19.63
CA LEU A 338 4.57 5.16 19.34
C LEU A 338 4.22 5.95 20.61
N GLU A 339 4.26 5.31 21.79
CA GLU A 339 3.90 5.95 23.05
C GLU A 339 4.97 6.95 23.50
N ASP A 340 4.62 7.81 24.43
CA ASP A 340 5.58 8.70 25.09
C ASP A 340 6.26 8.01 26.28
N VAL A 341 7.31 8.60 26.82
CA VAL A 341 8.06 8.11 27.97
C VAL A 341 7.92 9.05 29.16
N ILE A 342 7.79 8.48 30.35
CA ILE A 342 7.88 9.22 31.61
C ILE A 342 9.28 9.00 32.16
N TRP A 343 10.06 10.08 32.23
CA TRP A 343 11.43 10.05 32.69
C TRP A 343 11.55 10.06 34.23
N ASP A 344 12.59 9.41 34.76
CA ASP A 344 12.87 9.37 36.20
C ASP A 344 13.54 10.66 36.75
N GLY A 345 13.82 11.63 35.87
CA GLY A 345 14.50 12.89 36.22
C GLY A 345 16.03 12.85 36.13
N SER A 346 16.64 11.70 35.86
CA SER A 346 18.09 11.58 35.65
C SER A 346 18.55 12.29 34.35
N PRO A 347 19.85 12.64 34.23
CA PRO A 347 20.38 13.27 33.02
C PRO A 347 20.15 12.42 31.77
N ARG A 348 19.80 13.08 30.68
CA ARG A 348 19.54 12.46 29.36
C ARG A 348 20.58 12.94 28.36
N VAL A 349 20.87 12.08 27.39
CA VAL A 349 21.78 12.40 26.27
C VAL A 349 20.96 12.62 25.02
N LYS A 350 21.06 13.80 24.43
CA LYS A 350 20.45 14.13 23.14
C LYS A 350 21.38 13.77 21.99
N ILE A 351 20.84 13.14 20.96
CA ILE A 351 21.55 12.70 19.77
C ILE A 351 20.84 13.25 18.55
N PHE A 352 21.54 14.01 17.72
CA PHE A 352 21.01 14.47 16.44
C PHE A 352 21.43 13.53 15.31
N GLY A 353 20.49 13.18 14.44
CA GLY A 353 20.71 12.42 13.22
C GLY A 353 20.38 13.24 11.98
N LEU A 354 21.13 13.03 10.91
CA LEU A 354 20.88 13.62 9.59
C LEU A 354 21.05 12.57 8.49
N ASP A 355 19.96 12.27 7.77
CA ASP A 355 20.02 11.61 6.47
C ASP A 355 20.06 12.69 5.39
N ALA A 356 21.22 12.83 4.73
CA ALA A 356 21.51 13.97 3.87
C ALA A 356 21.10 13.70 2.42
N ALA A 357 20.27 14.58 1.86
CA ALA A 357 19.96 14.62 0.44
C ALA A 357 20.10 16.06 -0.09
N TYR A 358 20.47 16.21 -1.37
CA TYR A 358 20.91 17.50 -1.93
C TYR A 358 20.01 17.98 -3.07
N GLY A 359 18.97 17.22 -3.43
CA GLY A 359 18.19 17.40 -4.65
C GLY A 359 17.07 18.44 -4.61
N GLY A 360 16.76 19.06 -3.47
CA GLY A 360 15.62 19.96 -3.35
C GLY A 360 14.26 19.26 -3.54
N ALA A 361 13.21 20.02 -3.84
CA ALA A 361 11.87 19.49 -4.04
C ALA A 361 11.80 18.51 -5.23
N GLY A 362 11.39 17.25 -4.99
CA GLY A 362 11.24 16.20 -6.00
C GLY A 362 12.34 15.12 -6.02
N GLY A 363 13.34 15.22 -5.12
CA GLY A 363 14.37 14.19 -4.89
C GLY A 363 14.18 13.44 -3.57
N ASP A 364 15.24 12.74 -3.12
CA ASP A 364 15.30 12.17 -1.78
C ASP A 364 15.19 13.30 -0.74
N ARG A 365 14.50 13.04 0.37
CA ARG A 365 14.29 14.01 1.43
C ARG A 365 15.55 14.15 2.29
N CYS A 366 16.03 15.37 2.51
CA CYS A 366 17.02 15.62 3.55
C CYS A 366 16.32 15.66 4.91
N VAL A 367 16.56 14.66 5.76
CA VAL A 367 15.83 14.48 7.02
C VAL A 367 16.76 14.73 8.19
N GLY A 368 16.42 15.70 9.04
CA GLY A 368 17.13 16.01 10.26
C GLY A 368 16.24 15.95 11.50
N GLY A 369 16.81 15.60 12.64
CA GLY A 369 16.07 15.54 13.88
C GLY A 369 16.87 14.87 14.98
N TYR A 370 16.30 14.77 16.18
CA TYR A 370 17.01 14.21 17.31
C TYR A 370 16.16 13.20 18.10
N GLY A 371 16.86 12.34 18.81
CA GLY A 371 16.33 11.54 19.90
C GLY A 371 17.06 11.86 21.20
N GLU A 372 16.50 11.49 22.32
CA GLU A 372 17.16 11.55 23.61
C GLU A 372 17.02 10.21 24.34
N PHE A 373 18.06 9.77 25.02
CA PHE A 373 17.99 8.57 25.82
C PHE A 373 18.37 8.82 27.28
N GLY A 374 17.72 8.06 28.15
CA GLY A 374 17.88 8.16 29.61
C GLY A 374 17.10 7.03 30.28
N ARG A 375 16.84 7.17 31.56
CA ARG A 375 16.07 6.21 32.35
C ARG A 375 14.61 6.65 32.49
N ASP A 376 13.70 5.72 32.29
CA ASP A 376 12.29 5.92 32.64
C ASP A 376 12.04 5.67 34.15
N VAL A 377 10.82 5.96 34.58
CA VAL A 377 10.40 5.75 35.99
C VAL A 377 10.48 4.29 36.46
N GLN A 378 10.62 3.33 35.53
CA GLN A 378 10.79 1.90 35.81
C GLN A 378 12.28 1.49 35.82
N GLY A 379 13.20 2.46 35.62
CA GLY A 379 14.64 2.21 35.55
C GLY A 379 15.14 1.62 34.24
N ALA A 380 14.29 1.52 33.24
CA ALA A 380 14.69 1.04 31.91
C ALA A 380 15.37 2.16 31.10
N THR A 381 16.41 1.81 30.34
CA THR A 381 17.04 2.76 29.41
C THR A 381 16.21 2.83 28.14
N ILE A 382 15.63 3.99 27.86
CA ILE A 382 14.74 4.26 26.72
C ILE A 382 15.38 5.28 25.79
N LEU A 383 15.22 5.11 24.49
CA LEU A 383 15.49 6.10 23.46
C LEU A 383 14.15 6.66 22.96
N LYS A 384 13.89 7.93 23.19
CA LYS A 384 12.75 8.67 22.66
C LYS A 384 13.15 9.40 21.39
N TYR A 385 12.38 9.21 20.33
CA TYR A 385 12.49 10.00 19.11
C TYR A 385 11.56 11.22 19.18
N TRP A 386 12.06 12.35 18.73
CA TRP A 386 11.27 13.54 18.47
C TRP A 386 10.92 13.59 16.98
N LYS A 387 9.83 14.28 16.64
CA LYS A 387 9.38 14.38 15.24
C LYS A 387 10.52 14.92 14.35
N PRO A 388 10.92 14.21 13.29
CA PRO A 388 11.94 14.69 12.36
C PRO A 388 11.43 15.86 11.52
N VAL A 389 12.36 16.61 10.95
CA VAL A 389 12.10 17.76 10.09
C VAL A 389 12.75 17.53 8.75
N ILE A 390 12.04 17.82 7.67
CA ILE A 390 12.63 17.88 6.35
C ILE A 390 13.42 19.19 6.25
N VAL A 391 14.73 19.08 6.06
CA VAL A 391 15.63 20.23 5.97
C VAL A 391 15.35 20.99 4.67
N PRO A 392 14.97 22.27 4.74
CA PRO A 392 14.67 23.04 3.54
C PRO A 392 15.96 23.33 2.75
N ILE A 393 15.99 22.91 1.49
CA ILE A 393 17.10 23.17 0.58
C ILE A 393 16.55 23.92 -0.61
N VAL A 394 17.12 25.11 -0.86
CA VAL A 394 16.76 25.91 -2.04
C VAL A 394 17.79 25.64 -3.14
N VAL A 395 17.34 25.15 -4.27
CA VAL A 395 18.17 24.94 -5.47
C VAL A 395 18.22 26.21 -6.33
N ASN A 396 19.22 26.32 -7.18
CA ASN A 396 19.41 27.46 -8.10
C ASN A 396 19.71 28.81 -7.41
N ILE A 397 20.35 28.78 -6.25
CA ILE A 397 20.91 29.97 -5.60
C ILE A 397 22.44 29.83 -5.49
N PRO A 398 23.19 30.94 -5.30
CA PRO A 398 24.66 30.89 -5.22
C PRO A 398 25.23 30.08 -4.06
N LYS A 399 24.39 29.75 -3.03
CA LYS A 399 24.79 28.99 -1.86
C LYS A 399 24.65 27.50 -2.06
N LEU A 400 25.73 26.76 -1.83
CA LEU A 400 25.77 25.32 -1.97
C LEU A 400 24.74 24.62 -1.04
N PRO A 401 24.08 23.55 -1.48
CA PRO A 401 23.17 22.76 -0.63
C PRO A 401 23.83 22.30 0.68
N GLU A 402 25.10 21.88 0.64
CA GLU A 402 25.86 21.43 1.79
C GLU A 402 26.01 22.52 2.85
N ASP A 403 26.22 23.77 2.41
CA ASP A 403 26.34 24.91 3.33
C ASP A 403 24.99 25.30 3.92
N GLN A 404 23.91 25.18 3.16
CA GLN A 404 22.55 25.40 3.66
C GLN A 404 22.21 24.36 4.76
N ILE A 405 22.51 23.07 4.49
CA ILE A 405 22.33 21.99 5.46
C ILE A 405 23.15 22.24 6.71
N ALA A 406 24.45 22.57 6.58
CA ALA A 406 25.35 22.77 7.70
C ALA A 406 24.90 23.93 8.61
N GLU A 407 24.46 25.04 8.04
CA GLU A 407 23.93 26.16 8.82
C GLU A 407 22.61 25.80 9.53
N TRP A 408 21.71 25.13 8.83
CA TRP A 408 20.45 24.69 9.40
C TRP A 408 20.70 23.74 10.57
N VAL A 409 21.57 22.74 10.41
CA VAL A 409 21.95 21.77 11.46
C VAL A 409 22.56 22.48 12.65
N ARG A 410 23.53 23.38 12.44
CA ARG A 410 24.13 24.17 13.52
C ARG A 410 23.06 24.90 14.33
N ASN A 411 22.20 25.65 13.64
CA ASN A 411 21.18 26.47 14.30
C ASN A 411 20.18 25.58 15.07
N PHE A 412 19.76 24.46 14.46
CA PHE A 412 18.85 23.51 15.09
C PHE A 412 19.47 22.87 16.35
N CYS A 413 20.72 22.39 16.26
CA CYS A 413 21.41 21.76 17.37
C CYS A 413 21.67 22.77 18.52
N GLN A 414 22.09 23.99 18.21
CA GLN A 414 22.28 25.03 19.21
C GLN A 414 20.99 25.40 19.94
N SER A 415 19.88 25.54 19.20
CA SER A 415 18.56 25.84 19.78
C SER A 415 18.03 24.73 20.68
N ASN A 416 18.43 23.48 20.44
CA ASN A 416 18.01 22.32 21.23
C ASN A 416 19.04 21.87 22.28
N GLY A 417 20.14 22.58 22.42
CA GLY A 417 21.21 22.25 23.38
C GLY A 417 21.90 20.91 23.04
N ILE A 418 22.14 20.66 21.77
CA ILE A 418 22.82 19.43 21.27
C ILE A 418 24.25 19.82 20.91
N PRO A 419 25.27 19.27 21.58
CA PRO A 419 26.65 19.60 21.29
C PRO A 419 27.13 18.88 20.00
N PRO A 420 28.16 19.41 19.29
CA PRO A 420 28.63 18.86 18.01
C PRO A 420 29.00 17.39 18.08
N GLU A 421 29.61 16.93 19.15
CA GLU A 421 29.99 15.53 19.37
C GLU A 421 28.80 14.56 19.36
N ASN A 422 27.59 15.05 19.60
CA ASN A 422 26.35 14.26 19.57
C ASN A 422 25.59 14.39 18.23
N MET A 423 26.21 15.00 17.22
CA MET A 423 25.70 15.08 15.86
C MET A 423 26.26 13.95 15.00
N PHE A 424 25.35 13.22 14.33
CA PHE A 424 25.65 12.09 13.46
C PHE A 424 24.99 12.31 12.09
N TYR A 425 25.67 12.00 11.00
CA TYR A 425 25.15 12.20 9.66
C TYR A 425 25.56 11.07 8.71
N ASP A 426 24.70 10.75 7.74
CA ASP A 426 25.08 9.85 6.66
C ASP A 426 26.19 10.48 5.81
N SER A 427 27.36 9.86 5.82
CA SER A 427 28.52 10.28 5.03
C SER A 427 28.64 9.54 3.70
N THR A 428 27.67 8.66 3.39
CA THR A 428 27.64 7.91 2.13
C THR A 428 27.24 8.85 0.99
N GLY A 429 28.01 8.95 -0.06
CA GLY A 429 27.68 9.78 -1.22
C GLY A 429 28.61 10.99 -1.38
N ARG A 430 28.09 12.23 -1.44
CA ARG A 430 28.91 13.42 -1.66
C ARG A 430 29.79 13.72 -0.45
N GLY A 431 31.10 13.61 -0.59
CA GLY A 431 32.08 13.88 0.47
C GLY A 431 32.17 15.33 0.94
N SER A 432 31.38 16.26 0.38
CA SER A 432 31.45 17.71 0.64
C SER A 432 30.74 18.17 1.92
N LEU A 433 29.80 17.39 2.44
CA LEU A 433 29.01 17.79 3.64
C LEU A 433 29.86 17.86 4.91
N GLY A 434 30.73 16.86 5.15
CA GLY A 434 31.62 16.86 6.32
C GLY A 434 32.50 18.09 6.40
N PRO A 435 33.23 18.46 5.36
CA PRO A 435 33.98 19.73 5.30
C PRO A 435 33.12 20.98 5.52
N SER A 436 31.91 21.06 4.95
CA SER A 436 31.00 22.19 5.19
C SER A 436 30.55 22.28 6.64
N LEU A 437 30.17 21.17 7.26
CA LEU A 437 29.83 21.10 8.69
C LEU A 437 31.02 21.49 9.58
N ALA A 438 32.22 20.99 9.27
CA ALA A 438 33.44 21.31 10.03
C ALA A 438 33.77 22.81 9.95
N ARG A 439 33.64 23.42 8.78
CA ARG A 439 33.90 24.83 8.54
C ARG A 439 32.86 25.75 9.19
N ILE A 440 31.58 25.37 9.11
CA ILE A 440 30.46 26.21 9.54
C ILE A 440 30.16 26.06 11.04
N TRP A 441 30.39 24.87 11.58
CA TRP A 441 30.04 24.58 12.98
C TRP A 441 31.18 23.95 13.77
N SER A 442 31.56 22.70 13.50
CA SER A 442 32.59 21.99 14.29
C SER A 442 33.14 20.79 13.54
N ALA A 443 34.43 20.50 13.74
CA ALA A 443 35.07 19.27 13.29
C ALA A 443 34.70 18.05 14.18
N ASN A 444 34.14 18.25 15.36
CA ASN A 444 33.77 17.18 16.31
C ASN A 444 32.40 16.56 15.99
N ILE A 445 32.12 16.35 14.71
CA ILE A 445 30.91 15.70 14.22
C ILE A 445 31.21 14.25 13.83
N ASN A 446 30.18 13.42 13.77
CA ASN A 446 30.38 11.99 13.60
C ASN A 446 29.76 11.48 12.28
N PRO A 447 30.60 11.03 11.33
CA PRO A 447 30.10 10.38 10.14
C PRO A 447 29.59 8.97 10.44
N VAL A 448 28.54 8.57 9.70
CA VAL A 448 27.97 7.23 9.67
C VAL A 448 27.99 6.76 8.22
N GLU A 449 28.86 5.80 7.91
CA GLU A 449 29.04 5.28 6.56
C GLU A 449 28.20 4.02 6.35
N PHE A 450 27.06 4.12 5.67
CA PHE A 450 26.13 3.00 5.46
C PHE A 450 26.74 1.85 4.67
N GLY A 451 27.69 2.14 3.77
CA GLY A 451 28.41 1.14 2.97
C GLY A 451 29.51 0.38 3.72
N GLY A 452 29.81 0.76 4.97
CA GLY A 452 30.88 0.20 5.77
C GLY A 452 30.66 -1.26 6.21
N SER A 453 31.67 -1.81 6.89
CA SER A 453 31.58 -3.12 7.53
C SER A 453 30.86 -3.04 8.88
N PRO A 454 30.11 -4.08 9.27
CA PRO A 454 29.48 -4.12 10.59
C PRO A 454 30.52 -4.02 11.72
N SER A 455 30.08 -3.49 12.85
CA SER A 455 30.94 -3.25 14.02
C SER A 455 31.27 -4.55 14.79
N ASP A 456 32.31 -4.49 15.62
CA ASP A 456 32.64 -5.57 16.57
C ASP A 456 31.81 -5.49 17.87
N ARG A 457 30.85 -4.55 17.98
CA ARG A 457 29.96 -4.44 19.15
C ARG A 457 29.04 -5.66 19.25
N PRO A 458 28.57 -6.00 20.46
CA PRO A 458 27.54 -7.01 20.63
C PRO A 458 26.25 -6.63 19.85
N VAL A 459 25.57 -7.63 19.29
CA VAL A 459 24.25 -7.45 18.63
C VAL A 459 23.26 -6.93 19.66
N THR A 460 23.10 -7.67 20.76
CA THR A 460 22.34 -7.32 21.96
C THR A 460 23.06 -7.87 23.19
N MET A 461 22.64 -7.47 24.38
CA MET A 461 23.29 -7.90 25.63
C MET A 461 22.86 -9.31 26.09
N ASP A 462 22.02 -9.99 25.34
CA ASP A 462 21.53 -11.36 25.63
C ASP A 462 21.75 -12.35 24.48
N HIS A 463 22.30 -11.93 23.34
CA HIS A 463 22.59 -12.82 22.22
C HIS A 463 23.94 -13.52 22.38
N TYR A 464 23.91 -14.71 22.96
CA TYR A 464 25.11 -15.52 23.21
C TYR A 464 25.31 -16.60 22.15
N ILE A 465 26.57 -16.82 21.84
CA ILE A 465 27.03 -17.97 21.04
C ILE A 465 28.14 -18.70 21.80
N MET A 466 28.40 -19.96 21.42
CA MET A 466 29.57 -20.71 21.88
C MET A 466 30.75 -20.40 20.96
N ASP A 467 31.90 -20.08 21.55
CA ASP A 467 33.14 -19.94 20.80
C ASP A 467 33.76 -21.29 20.45
N ARG A 468 34.89 -21.28 19.75
CA ARG A 468 35.61 -22.52 19.36
C ARG A 468 36.12 -23.33 20.54
N ASN A 469 36.25 -22.71 21.71
CA ASN A 469 36.70 -23.36 22.94
C ASN A 469 35.53 -23.81 23.83
N GLY A 470 34.27 -23.67 23.33
CA GLY A 470 33.07 -24.00 24.09
C GLY A 470 32.72 -22.99 25.18
N GLN A 471 33.29 -21.78 25.16
CA GLN A 471 32.96 -20.72 26.09
C GLN A 471 31.82 -19.84 25.54
N ARG A 472 30.91 -19.48 26.44
CA ARG A 472 29.76 -18.60 26.10
C ARG A 472 30.22 -17.16 25.97
N ARG A 473 29.98 -16.54 24.81
CA ARG A 473 30.25 -15.12 24.56
C ARG A 473 29.12 -14.44 23.81
N LEU A 474 29.05 -13.12 23.86
CA LEU A 474 28.11 -12.33 23.05
C LEU A 474 28.49 -12.44 21.57
N LYS A 475 27.47 -12.58 20.70
CA LYS A 475 27.64 -12.53 19.26
C LYS A 475 27.89 -11.09 18.82
N THR A 476 28.89 -10.87 17.97
CA THR A 476 29.20 -9.54 17.45
C THR A 476 28.32 -9.19 16.23
N CYS A 477 28.14 -7.88 15.97
CA CYS A 477 27.45 -7.40 14.78
C CYS A 477 28.12 -7.88 13.49
N LYS A 478 29.45 -7.97 13.48
CA LYS A 478 30.22 -8.47 12.33
C LYS A 478 29.96 -9.94 12.00
N GLU A 479 29.60 -10.73 13.01
CA GLU A 479 29.20 -12.14 12.85
C GLU A 479 27.72 -12.28 12.44
N HIS A 480 26.89 -11.26 12.70
CA HIS A 480 25.45 -11.32 12.52
C HIS A 480 24.96 -10.64 11.25
N TYR A 481 25.63 -9.59 10.80
CA TYR A 481 25.23 -8.79 9.65
C TYR A 481 26.21 -8.88 8.48
N SER A 482 25.72 -8.73 7.26
CA SER A 482 26.55 -8.72 6.06
C SER A 482 27.19 -7.36 5.81
N LYS A 483 26.47 -6.26 6.08
CA LYS A 483 26.85 -4.87 5.86
C LYS A 483 26.45 -4.00 7.03
N PHE A 484 27.09 -2.81 7.15
CA PHE A 484 26.80 -1.90 8.24
C PHE A 484 25.36 -1.36 8.17
N VAL A 485 24.82 -1.09 6.98
CA VAL A 485 23.42 -0.69 6.83
C VAL A 485 22.46 -1.74 7.38
N SER A 486 22.81 -3.05 7.29
CA SER A 486 22.02 -4.13 7.89
C SER A 486 22.08 -4.07 9.42
N GLU A 487 23.26 -3.75 9.99
CA GLU A 487 23.41 -3.51 11.42
C GLU A 487 22.54 -2.34 11.88
N LEU A 488 22.59 -1.19 11.20
CA LEU A 488 21.83 0.01 11.55
C LEU A 488 20.32 -0.27 11.61
N TRP A 489 19.77 -0.81 10.55
CA TRP A 489 18.35 -1.07 10.43
C TRP A 489 17.85 -2.14 11.40
N TRP A 490 18.60 -3.23 11.50
CA TRP A 490 18.22 -4.34 12.36
C TRP A 490 18.42 -4.06 13.84
N SER A 491 19.40 -3.25 14.19
CA SER A 491 19.56 -2.76 15.56
C SER A 491 18.37 -1.92 16.01
N THR A 492 17.79 -1.11 15.10
CA THR A 492 16.58 -0.35 15.38
C THR A 492 15.39 -1.29 15.65
N ARG A 493 15.23 -2.37 14.85
CA ARG A 493 14.26 -3.42 15.14
C ARG A 493 14.46 -4.02 16.52
N TYR A 494 15.69 -4.40 16.87
CA TYR A 494 15.94 -4.99 18.19
C TYR A 494 15.68 -4.04 19.34
N ALA A 495 16.00 -2.77 19.21
CA ALA A 495 15.67 -1.76 20.21
C ALA A 495 14.13 -1.60 20.38
N ILE A 496 13.37 -1.68 19.28
CA ILE A 496 11.90 -1.73 19.32
C ILE A 496 11.41 -2.99 20.06
N VAL A 497 11.87 -4.16 19.67
CA VAL A 497 11.50 -5.45 20.29
C VAL A 497 11.85 -5.48 21.79
N ALA A 498 12.97 -4.90 22.16
CA ALA A 498 13.37 -4.75 23.56
C ALA A 498 12.49 -3.79 24.37
N GLY A 499 11.52 -3.11 23.71
CA GLY A 499 10.68 -2.09 24.35
C GLY A 499 11.43 -0.83 24.74
N GLN A 500 12.62 -0.60 24.15
CA GLN A 500 13.50 0.53 24.49
C GLN A 500 13.34 1.76 23.58
N VAL A 501 12.35 1.75 22.67
CA VAL A 501 12.05 2.85 21.75
C VAL A 501 10.71 3.48 22.09
N ARG A 502 10.63 4.83 22.02
CA ARG A 502 9.40 5.61 22.19
C ARG A 502 9.36 6.77 21.20
N GLY A 503 8.17 7.31 20.98
CA GLY A 503 7.96 8.55 20.22
C GLY A 503 8.16 8.41 18.71
N LEU A 504 8.17 7.20 18.14
CA LEU A 504 8.13 7.05 16.69
C LEU A 504 6.77 7.50 16.15
N ILE A 505 6.80 8.25 15.05
CA ILE A 505 5.59 8.64 14.31
C ILE A 505 5.27 7.62 13.21
N GLU A 506 4.02 7.57 12.77
CA GLU A 506 3.55 6.61 11.77
C GLU A 506 4.35 6.68 10.47
N GLU A 507 4.71 7.88 10.01
CA GLU A 507 5.46 8.09 8.77
C GLU A 507 6.87 7.45 8.80
N VAL A 508 7.53 7.46 9.97
CA VAL A 508 8.83 6.79 10.16
C VAL A 508 8.67 5.27 10.12
N ILE A 509 7.60 4.78 10.74
CA ILE A 509 7.30 3.34 10.75
C ILE A 509 6.94 2.87 9.35
N ASP A 510 6.14 3.63 8.60
CA ASP A 510 5.76 3.31 7.22
C ASP A 510 7.01 3.16 6.32
N ASP A 511 7.96 4.09 6.41
CA ASP A 511 9.25 4.00 5.70
C ASP A 511 10.00 2.70 6.09
N GLY A 512 10.05 2.39 7.38
CA GLY A 512 10.73 1.18 7.89
C GLY A 512 10.05 -0.13 7.45
N CYS A 513 8.72 -0.13 7.32
CA CYS A 513 7.95 -1.29 6.84
C CYS A 513 8.17 -1.60 5.37
N MET A 514 8.74 -0.70 4.57
CA MET A 514 8.92 -0.91 3.14
C MET A 514 10.12 -1.79 2.79
N ARG A 515 11.17 -1.84 3.62
CA ARG A 515 12.43 -2.52 3.30
C ARG A 515 12.43 -3.98 3.70
N GLU A 516 12.89 -4.84 2.80
CA GLU A 516 12.96 -6.28 3.00
C GLU A 516 14.36 -6.71 3.49
N TRP A 517 14.44 -7.91 4.02
CA TRP A 517 15.69 -8.54 4.41
C TRP A 517 15.78 -9.98 3.93
N SER A 518 16.98 -10.53 3.91
CA SER A 518 17.23 -11.94 3.59
C SER A 518 18.42 -12.45 4.41
N GLU A 519 18.48 -13.76 4.56
CA GLU A 519 19.69 -14.42 5.05
C GLU A 519 20.63 -14.69 3.88
N VAL A 520 21.90 -14.38 4.08
CA VAL A 520 22.99 -14.63 3.12
C VAL A 520 24.01 -15.62 3.69
N ALA A 521 25.02 -15.97 2.91
CA ALA A 521 26.05 -16.92 3.31
C ALA A 521 26.60 -16.67 4.72
N GLY A 522 26.69 -17.73 5.53
CA GLY A 522 27.10 -17.69 6.93
C GLY A 522 25.97 -17.27 7.89
N ASN A 523 24.71 -17.41 7.51
CA ASN A 523 23.52 -17.06 8.30
C ASN A 523 23.54 -15.60 8.77
N LYS A 524 24.05 -14.70 7.90
CA LYS A 524 24.08 -13.27 8.16
C LYS A 524 22.84 -12.61 7.61
N ILE A 525 22.36 -11.60 8.31
CA ILE A 525 21.25 -10.76 7.88
C ILE A 525 21.75 -9.72 6.89
N GLU A 526 21.09 -9.63 5.75
CA GLU A 526 21.27 -8.57 4.76
C GLU A 526 19.93 -7.89 4.47
N ILE A 527 19.89 -6.57 4.54
CA ILE A 527 18.70 -5.81 4.12
C ILE A 527 18.78 -5.49 2.63
N GLU A 528 17.60 -5.37 2.01
CA GLU A 528 17.43 -5.03 0.61
C GLU A 528 18.20 -3.75 0.26
N PRO A 529 18.97 -3.72 -0.85
CA PRO A 529 19.61 -2.49 -1.32
C PRO A 529 18.58 -1.37 -1.57
N LYS A 530 18.91 -0.13 -1.18
CA LYS A 530 18.03 1.06 -1.31
C LYS A 530 17.51 1.24 -2.75
N MET A 531 18.34 0.98 -3.77
CA MET A 531 17.92 1.06 -5.19
C MET A 531 16.82 0.03 -5.52
N LYS A 532 16.97 -1.23 -5.11
CA LYS A 532 15.95 -2.26 -5.35
C LYS A 532 14.64 -1.92 -4.65
N MET A 533 14.73 -1.43 -3.42
CA MET A 533 13.56 -0.96 -2.71
C MET A 533 12.86 0.19 -3.46
N LYS A 534 13.61 1.19 -3.94
CA LYS A 534 13.07 2.30 -4.75
C LYS A 534 12.42 1.83 -6.04
N GLU A 535 13.02 0.88 -6.74
CA GLU A 535 12.43 0.27 -7.95
C GLU A 535 11.11 -0.43 -7.64
N ARG A 536 11.01 -1.09 -6.48
CA ARG A 536 9.82 -1.83 -6.05
C ARG A 536 8.72 -0.93 -5.47
N THR A 537 9.08 0.11 -4.72
CA THR A 537 8.13 0.93 -3.93
C THR A 537 7.93 2.34 -4.49
N GLY A 538 8.83 2.81 -5.35
CA GLY A 538 8.86 4.19 -5.82
C GLY A 538 9.33 5.23 -4.78
N GLN A 539 9.69 4.81 -3.57
CA GLN A 539 10.02 5.68 -2.44
C GLN A 539 11.40 5.39 -1.84
N SER A 540 11.97 6.40 -1.19
CA SER A 540 13.19 6.30 -0.39
C SER A 540 12.83 6.24 1.10
N PRO A 541 13.47 5.39 1.92
CA PRO A 541 13.16 5.25 3.34
C PRO A 541 13.90 6.27 4.21
N ASP A 542 13.94 7.53 3.81
CA ASP A 542 14.79 8.58 4.39
C ASP A 542 14.46 8.85 5.87
N LEU A 543 13.18 8.72 6.25
CA LEU A 543 12.76 8.88 7.65
C LEU A 543 13.25 7.74 8.54
N TYR A 544 13.27 6.50 8.03
CA TYR A 544 13.79 5.38 8.82
C TYR A 544 15.32 5.32 8.79
N ASP A 545 15.98 5.73 7.70
CA ASP A 545 17.43 5.92 7.65
C ASP A 545 17.87 6.94 8.71
N TRP A 546 17.15 8.07 8.86
CA TRP A 546 17.35 9.03 9.96
C TRP A 546 17.20 8.38 11.35
N ALA A 547 16.15 7.62 11.57
CA ALA A 547 15.94 6.96 12.87
C ALA A 547 17.07 5.97 13.20
N ALA A 548 17.57 5.24 12.21
CA ALA A 548 18.71 4.34 12.35
C ALA A 548 20.01 5.09 12.70
N ILE A 549 20.24 6.28 12.13
CA ILE A 549 21.38 7.14 12.46
C ILE A 549 21.28 7.63 13.92
N VAL A 550 20.10 8.05 14.38
CA VAL A 550 19.89 8.48 15.76
C VAL A 550 20.20 7.34 16.73
N LEU A 551 19.72 6.12 16.47
CA LEU A 551 20.04 4.95 17.29
C LEU A 551 21.54 4.66 17.30
N GLU A 552 22.19 4.74 16.14
CA GLU A 552 23.64 4.53 16.05
C GLU A 552 24.40 5.55 16.88
N GLY A 553 24.00 6.81 16.81
CA GLY A 553 24.55 7.84 17.68
C GLY A 553 24.35 7.54 19.16
N ALA A 554 23.16 7.09 19.56
CA ALA A 554 22.88 6.67 20.93
C ALA A 554 23.78 5.49 21.36
N ARG A 555 23.95 4.48 20.49
CA ARG A 555 24.85 3.34 20.77
C ARG A 555 26.31 3.78 20.93
N ARG A 556 26.80 4.73 20.14
CA ARG A 556 28.15 5.30 20.31
C ARG A 556 28.29 6.13 21.58
N ARG A 557 27.21 6.56 22.20
CA ARG A 557 27.15 7.30 23.47
C ARG A 557 26.73 6.42 24.67
N GLY A 558 26.75 5.09 24.52
CA GLY A 558 26.54 4.15 25.63
C GLY A 558 25.13 3.54 25.72
N PHE A 559 24.23 3.83 24.79
CA PHE A 559 22.96 3.11 24.73
C PHE A 559 23.19 1.65 24.33
N GLN A 560 22.65 0.71 25.09
CA GLN A 560 22.79 -0.73 24.89
C GLN A 560 21.43 -1.37 24.65
N ILE A 561 21.32 -2.20 23.60
CA ILE A 561 20.12 -2.98 23.30
C ILE A 561 20.13 -4.22 24.22
N LYS A 562 19.13 -4.32 25.11
CA LYS A 562 19.13 -5.31 26.19
C LYS A 562 18.63 -6.69 25.77
N LYS A 563 17.65 -6.77 24.84
CA LYS A 563 16.99 -8.04 24.44
C LYS A 563 17.02 -8.25 22.95
N MET A 564 17.15 -9.51 22.51
CA MET A 564 17.11 -9.88 21.11
C MET A 564 15.68 -10.12 20.58
N VAL A 565 14.84 -10.83 21.34
CA VAL A 565 13.51 -11.30 20.92
C VAL A 565 12.56 -11.39 22.12
N ASN A 566 11.29 -11.01 21.94
CA ASN A 566 10.20 -11.58 22.72
C ASN A 566 9.84 -12.92 22.06
N LEU A 567 10.18 -14.03 22.71
CA LEU A 567 9.98 -15.40 22.21
C LEU A 567 8.52 -15.75 21.88
N GLU A 568 7.56 -14.95 22.34
CA GLU A 568 6.12 -15.20 22.09
C GLU A 568 5.65 -14.80 20.68
N GLU A 569 6.34 -13.91 19.96
CA GLU A 569 5.97 -13.53 18.59
C GLU A 569 6.59 -14.42 17.50
N ASP A 570 7.72 -15.06 17.78
CA ASP A 570 8.31 -16.05 16.87
C ASP A 570 7.69 -17.45 17.02
N SER A 571 6.88 -17.68 18.07
CA SER A 571 6.26 -18.99 18.31
C SER A 571 5.28 -19.40 17.20
N SER A 572 4.61 -18.48 16.53
CA SER A 572 3.75 -18.81 15.37
C SER A 572 4.55 -19.31 14.15
N ASN A 573 5.83 -18.94 14.04
CA ASN A 573 6.74 -19.46 12.99
C ASN A 573 7.51 -20.72 13.44
N HIS A 574 7.57 -21.01 14.75
CA HIS A 574 8.26 -22.18 15.27
C HIS A 574 7.34 -23.37 15.57
N GLU A 575 6.03 -23.19 15.71
CA GLU A 575 5.09 -24.30 15.91
C GLU A 575 5.18 -25.33 14.77
N TRP A 576 5.26 -24.90 13.52
CA TRP A 576 5.42 -25.80 12.39
C TRP A 576 6.81 -26.50 12.36
N ILE A 577 7.90 -25.80 12.78
CA ILE A 577 9.23 -26.39 12.89
C ILE A 577 9.24 -27.42 14.04
N THR A 578 8.63 -27.08 15.17
CA THR A 578 8.50 -27.98 16.32
C THR A 578 7.61 -29.17 15.97
N ASP A 579 6.54 -28.97 15.22
CA ASP A 579 5.67 -30.03 14.71
C ASP A 579 6.37 -30.92 13.65
N LEU A 580 7.17 -30.32 12.76
CA LEU A 580 8.04 -31.05 11.81
C LEU A 580 9.12 -31.88 12.53
N ILE A 581 9.76 -31.33 13.54
CA ILE A 581 10.76 -32.04 14.36
C ILE A 581 10.09 -33.16 15.13
N SER A 582 8.90 -32.95 15.71
CA SER A 582 8.17 -33.98 16.43
C SER A 582 7.66 -35.09 15.49
N LYS A 583 7.18 -34.75 14.29
CA LYS A 583 6.79 -35.72 13.25
C LYS A 583 8.00 -36.50 12.70
N SER A 584 9.12 -35.82 12.48
CA SER A 584 10.38 -36.46 12.05
C SER A 584 10.93 -37.42 13.12
N ARG A 585 10.79 -37.09 14.40
CA ARG A 585 11.18 -37.95 15.53
C ARG A 585 10.27 -39.18 15.63
N LYS A 586 8.96 -39.00 15.52
CA LYS A 586 7.99 -40.12 15.48
C LYS A 586 8.20 -41.03 14.27
N LEU A 587 8.57 -40.51 13.12
CA LEU A 587 8.90 -41.27 11.92
C LEU A 587 10.20 -42.08 12.12
N ARG A 588 11.23 -41.53 12.76
CA ARG A 588 12.45 -42.27 13.12
C ARG A 588 12.17 -43.38 14.12
N GLU A 589 11.44 -43.09 15.18
CA GLU A 589 11.04 -44.07 16.19
C GLU A 589 10.18 -45.20 15.59
N SER A 590 9.28 -44.90 14.62
CA SER A 590 8.52 -45.93 13.90
C SER A 590 9.35 -46.73 12.91
N HIS A 591 10.42 -46.19 12.34
CA HIS A 591 11.36 -46.91 11.48
C HIS A 591 12.31 -47.80 12.30
N GLU A 592 12.77 -47.36 13.47
CA GLU A 592 13.61 -48.15 14.36
C GLU A 592 12.84 -49.34 14.96
N LEU A 593 11.53 -49.21 15.23
CA LEU A 593 10.66 -50.30 15.67
C LEU A 593 10.38 -51.35 14.57
N ASN A 594 10.40 -50.96 13.30
CA ASN A 594 10.22 -51.86 12.16
C ASN A 594 11.51 -52.60 11.74
N TYR A 595 12.69 -52.23 12.26
CA TYR A 595 13.95 -52.91 12.05
C TYR A 595 14.34 -53.84 13.22
N ALA A 596 13.59 -53.82 14.33
CA ALA A 596 13.80 -54.62 15.52
C ALA A 596 12.78 -55.76 15.66
N ALA A 597 11.88 -55.95 14.70
CA ALA A 597 10.95 -57.07 14.53
C ALA A 597 11.32 -57.83 13.24
#